data_e7dc3e7a62b1c2130e702db1ec1fe569
#
_entry.id   e7dc3e7a62b1c2130e702db1ec1fe569
#
_cell.length_a   1.000
_cell.length_b   1.000
_cell.length_c   1.000
_cell.angle_alpha   90.00
_cell.angle_beta   90.00
_cell.angle_gamma   90.00
#
_symmetry.space_group_name_H-M   'P 1'
#
loop_
_entity.id
_entity.type
_entity.pdbx_description
1 polymer ?
#
loop_
_entity_poly.entity_id
_entity_poly.type
_entity_poly.pdbx_seq_one_letter_code
_entity_poly.pdbx_strand_id
1 'polypeptide(L)'
;MDRVRRGALVAATAALTAMLVARPASRAPATQPPPQPVPSGSLVEVVDYATRAAAAGVDFTGEWAPRFHEDQPERVPGPELGDYLGIPINLAARMRGETWEASIQTLWEWQCRPHSADYIWRGPSPVRIWKEVDPVSRQITAWHAEWLRSVDRQIYMDGRPHPSTSAPHTWAGFSTGRWEGDMLTIRTTHLKEGYVRRNGLPRSDKATLTEHWMLHGDVLTAATIVDDPVYLTEPFIRTTDYELDLHQQNPPYPCQVVEEVDRPTGTVPHKLPSDANFETGFAKRCGIPVEAAKGGADTMYPEYKSRMPGSPATCVAAPR
;
A
#
# COMPACT_ATOMS: atom_id res chain seq x y z
N MET A 1 -63.54 56.09 -22.96
CA MET A 1 -63.56 55.66 -24.35
C MET A 1 -63.21 54.17 -24.33
N ASP A 2 -64.21 53.37 -24.12
CA ASP A 2 -64.88 52.48 -25.08
C ASP A 2 -63.89 51.56 -25.82
N ARG A 3 -63.94 50.27 -25.60
CA ARG A 3 -64.86 49.32 -26.24
C ARG A 3 -64.78 47.93 -25.62
N VAL A 4 -65.95 47.56 -25.19
CA VAL A 4 -66.47 46.20 -25.03
C VAL A 4 -66.32 45.35 -26.28
N ARG A 5 -65.89 44.12 -26.19
CA ARG A 5 -66.39 43.04 -27.05
C ARG A 5 -66.54 41.74 -26.32
N ARG A 6 -67.74 41.36 -26.36
CA ARG A 6 -68.44 40.13 -25.99
C ARG A 6 -67.95 38.89 -26.74
N GLY A 7 -67.99 37.77 -26.09
CA GLY A 7 -68.74 36.62 -26.64
C GLY A 7 -67.89 35.41 -26.98
N ALA A 8 -68.06 34.38 -26.28
CA ALA A 8 -68.73 33.18 -26.76
C ALA A 8 -68.54 32.05 -25.73
N LEU A 9 -69.67 31.66 -25.10
CA LEU A 9 -69.76 30.40 -24.41
C LEU A 9 -69.75 29.28 -25.45
N VAL A 10 -68.85 28.36 -25.34
CA VAL A 10 -68.91 27.05 -25.97
C VAL A 10 -69.10 26.01 -24.85
N ALA A 11 -70.27 25.49 -24.80
CA ALA A 11 -70.62 24.35 -23.97
C ALA A 11 -69.99 23.12 -24.59
N ALA A 12 -68.96 22.55 -23.89
CA ALA A 12 -68.43 21.25 -24.25
C ALA A 12 -69.07 20.19 -23.32
N THR A 13 -69.95 19.38 -23.91
CA THR A 13 -70.56 18.20 -23.32
C THR A 13 -69.45 17.19 -22.97
N ALA A 14 -69.30 16.93 -21.70
CA ALA A 14 -68.43 15.87 -21.20
C ALA A 14 -69.13 14.50 -21.41
N ALA A 15 -68.54 13.75 -22.36
CA ALA A 15 -68.85 12.32 -22.48
C ALA A 15 -67.98 11.55 -21.45
N LEU A 16 -68.62 11.05 -20.42
CA LEU A 16 -68.06 10.15 -19.42
C LEU A 16 -67.81 8.79 -20.07
N THR A 17 -66.60 8.54 -20.58
CA THR A 17 -66.19 7.20 -20.94
C THR A 17 -65.62 6.54 -19.69
N ALA A 18 -66.36 5.60 -19.12
CA ALA A 18 -65.92 4.73 -18.02
C ALA A 18 -64.81 3.81 -18.57
N MET A 19 -63.56 4.15 -18.34
CA MET A 19 -62.47 3.21 -18.50
C MET A 19 -62.53 2.21 -17.36
N LEU A 20 -62.90 0.97 -17.67
CA LEU A 20 -62.63 -0.18 -16.81
C LEU A 20 -61.10 -0.32 -16.66
N VAL A 21 -60.58 0.14 -15.54
CA VAL A 21 -59.22 -0.18 -15.14
C VAL A 21 -59.19 -1.64 -14.73
N ALA A 22 -58.71 -2.51 -15.63
CA ALA A 22 -58.41 -3.89 -15.30
C ALA A 22 -57.29 -3.87 -14.24
N ARG A 23 -57.59 -4.29 -13.02
CA ARG A 23 -56.60 -4.52 -11.98
C ARG A 23 -55.60 -5.56 -12.50
N PRO A 24 -54.29 -5.29 -12.50
CA PRO A 24 -53.34 -6.34 -12.79
C PRO A 24 -53.49 -7.44 -11.73
N ALA A 25 -53.67 -8.66 -12.19
CA ALA A 25 -53.69 -9.83 -11.34
C ALA A 25 -52.40 -9.83 -10.49
N SER A 26 -52.57 -9.85 -9.18
CA SER A 26 -51.46 -10.00 -8.24
C SER A 26 -50.71 -11.27 -8.62
N ARG A 27 -49.55 -11.09 -9.22
CA ARG A 27 -48.62 -12.19 -9.51
C ARG A 27 -48.16 -12.72 -8.16
N ALA A 28 -48.49 -13.96 -7.84
CA ALA A 28 -47.95 -14.63 -6.67
C ALA A 28 -46.44 -14.46 -6.64
N PRO A 29 -45.81 -14.18 -5.48
CA PRO A 29 -44.35 -14.09 -5.40
C PRO A 29 -43.78 -15.38 -5.96
N ALA A 30 -42.92 -15.25 -6.97
CA ALA A 30 -42.18 -16.38 -7.49
C ALA A 30 -41.41 -16.99 -6.32
N THR A 31 -41.75 -18.22 -5.97
CA THR A 31 -40.97 -19.00 -5.03
C THR A 31 -39.55 -19.04 -5.57
N GLN A 32 -38.64 -18.34 -4.87
CA GLN A 32 -37.22 -18.46 -5.17
C GLN A 32 -36.86 -19.93 -5.09
N PRO A 33 -36.17 -20.47 -6.10
CA PRO A 33 -35.65 -21.82 -5.97
C PRO A 33 -34.79 -21.89 -4.71
N PRO A 34 -34.82 -23.03 -4.00
CA PRO A 34 -34.00 -23.20 -2.81
C PRO A 34 -32.53 -22.85 -3.18
N PRO A 35 -31.81 -22.17 -2.28
CA PRO A 35 -30.43 -21.85 -2.54
C PRO A 35 -29.71 -23.12 -2.95
N GLN A 36 -29.08 -23.10 -4.10
CA GLN A 36 -28.25 -24.21 -4.53
C GLN A 36 -27.18 -24.43 -3.47
N PRO A 37 -26.92 -25.66 -3.06
CA PRO A 37 -25.82 -25.93 -2.15
C PRO A 37 -24.56 -25.34 -2.78
N VAL A 38 -23.96 -24.39 -2.11
CA VAL A 38 -22.66 -23.84 -2.47
C VAL A 38 -21.74 -25.08 -2.55
N PRO A 39 -21.04 -25.30 -3.67
CA PRO A 39 -20.12 -26.42 -3.74
C PRO A 39 -19.21 -26.36 -2.52
N SER A 40 -19.24 -27.39 -1.70
CA SER A 40 -18.39 -27.53 -0.52
C SER A 40 -16.92 -27.77 -0.93
N GLY A 41 -16.41 -26.94 -1.77
CA GLY A 41 -15.07 -26.98 -2.37
C GLY A 41 -14.50 -25.63 -2.66
N SER A 42 -15.21 -24.57 -2.36
CA SER A 42 -14.62 -23.27 -2.43
C SER A 42 -14.63 -22.71 -1.04
N LEU A 43 -13.56 -22.41 -0.56
CA LEU A 43 -13.35 -21.11 0.05
C LEU A 43 -12.14 -21.06 0.95
N VAL A 44 -11.71 -22.17 1.39
CA VAL A 44 -10.32 -22.30 1.88
C VAL A 44 -9.94 -23.72 1.55
N GLU A 45 -9.19 -23.89 0.49
CA GLU A 45 -8.35 -25.07 0.41
C GLU A 45 -7.54 -25.04 1.71
N VAL A 46 -7.90 -25.90 2.65
CA VAL A 46 -7.07 -26.07 3.85
C VAL A 46 -5.73 -26.55 3.32
N VAL A 47 -4.83 -25.60 3.22
CA VAL A 47 -3.56 -25.89 2.60
C VAL A 47 -2.80 -26.76 3.57
N ASP A 48 -2.65 -28.02 3.22
CA ASP A 48 -1.79 -28.93 3.94
C ASP A 48 -0.34 -28.48 3.76
N TYR A 49 0.17 -27.80 4.77
CA TYR A 49 1.53 -27.26 4.81
C TYR A 49 2.61 -28.32 4.62
N ALA A 50 2.35 -29.58 5.00
CA ALA A 50 3.28 -30.68 4.78
C ALA A 50 3.37 -31.05 3.29
N THR A 51 2.30 -30.92 2.55
CA THR A 51 2.25 -31.16 1.11
C THR A 51 2.83 -30.01 0.31
N ARG A 52 2.82 -28.78 0.85
CA ARG A 52 3.46 -27.60 0.22
C ARG A 52 4.97 -27.79 0.06
N ALA A 53 5.64 -28.31 1.06
CA ALA A 53 7.08 -28.51 1.02
C ALA A 53 7.51 -29.68 0.11
N ALA A 54 6.59 -30.60 -0.20
CA ALA A 54 6.89 -31.80 -0.97
C ALA A 54 6.66 -31.63 -2.50
N ALA A 55 5.86 -30.66 -2.92
CA ALA A 55 5.66 -30.37 -4.33
C ALA A 55 6.68 -29.31 -4.77
N ALA A 56 7.38 -29.54 -5.86
CA ALA A 56 8.42 -28.72 -6.47
C ALA A 56 8.27 -27.18 -6.34
N GLY A 57 8.29 -26.64 -5.15
CA GLY A 57 8.19 -25.22 -4.83
C GLY A 57 7.31 -24.95 -3.62
N VAL A 58 7.71 -24.01 -2.82
CA VAL A 58 6.97 -23.46 -1.68
C VAL A 58 5.73 -22.72 -2.20
N ASP A 59 4.59 -22.87 -1.55
CA ASP A 59 3.34 -22.18 -1.92
C ASP A 59 3.08 -21.00 -0.98
N PHE A 60 3.20 -19.79 -1.50
CA PHE A 60 2.94 -18.55 -0.76
C PHE A 60 1.47 -18.11 -0.79
N THR A 61 0.58 -18.87 -1.44
CA THR A 61 -0.83 -18.48 -1.56
C THR A 61 -1.48 -18.31 -0.19
N GLY A 62 -2.14 -17.19 0.05
CA GLY A 62 -2.86 -16.92 1.31
C GLY A 62 -3.03 -15.44 1.60
N GLU A 63 -3.69 -15.19 2.73
CA GLU A 63 -3.77 -13.89 3.38
C GLU A 63 -2.76 -13.88 4.52
N TRP A 64 -1.91 -12.89 4.55
CA TRP A 64 -0.76 -12.81 5.43
C TRP A 64 -0.88 -11.62 6.36
N ALA A 65 -1.09 -11.85 7.65
CA ALA A 65 -1.18 -10.80 8.66
C ALA A 65 0.21 -10.35 9.11
N PRO A 66 0.49 -9.04 9.16
CA PRO A 66 1.80 -8.55 9.59
C PRO A 66 2.04 -8.84 11.06
N ARG A 67 3.19 -9.40 11.40
CA ARG A 67 3.68 -9.45 12.77
C ARG A 67 4.17 -8.07 13.20
N PHE A 68 4.03 -7.77 14.48
CA PHE A 68 4.56 -6.53 15.02
C PHE A 68 6.08 -6.51 14.89
N HIS A 69 6.61 -5.46 14.31
CA HIS A 69 8.03 -5.24 14.12
C HIS A 69 8.39 -3.77 14.34
N GLU A 70 9.66 -3.45 14.30
CA GLU A 70 10.21 -2.13 14.58
C GLU A 70 9.62 -0.99 13.75
N ASP A 71 9.15 -1.30 12.55
CA ASP A 71 8.55 -0.32 11.63
C ASP A 71 7.09 0.00 11.92
N GLN A 72 6.46 -0.70 12.81
CA GLN A 72 5.06 -0.46 13.13
C GLN A 72 4.76 0.99 13.53
N PRO A 73 5.61 1.69 14.30
CA PRO A 73 5.41 3.11 14.60
C PRO A 73 5.40 4.02 13.36
N GLU A 74 5.97 3.57 12.24
CA GLU A 74 5.96 4.32 11.00
C GLU A 74 4.59 4.46 10.34
N ARG A 75 3.59 3.71 10.80
CA ARG A 75 2.34 3.55 10.07
C ARG A 75 1.24 4.44 10.56
N VAL A 76 1.12 4.59 11.89
CA VAL A 76 0.11 5.43 12.52
C VAL A 76 0.70 6.06 13.77
N PRO A 77 0.99 7.31 13.76
CA PRO A 77 0.76 8.39 12.78
C PRO A 77 1.80 8.46 11.66
N GLY A 78 2.79 7.60 11.64
CA GLY A 78 3.95 7.59 10.76
C GLY A 78 5.23 7.95 11.50
N PRO A 79 6.41 7.83 10.83
CA PRO A 79 7.67 8.22 11.39
C PRO A 79 7.73 9.72 11.59
N GLU A 80 8.44 10.16 12.63
CA GLU A 80 8.62 11.59 12.86
C GLU A 80 9.51 12.23 11.79
N LEU A 81 9.24 13.49 11.52
CA LEU A 81 10.09 14.30 10.67
C LEU A 81 11.47 14.46 11.32
N GLY A 82 12.52 14.33 10.53
CA GLY A 82 13.90 14.41 11.01
C GLY A 82 14.42 13.13 11.68
N ASP A 83 13.64 12.06 11.74
CA ASP A 83 14.09 10.74 12.18
C ASP A 83 14.60 9.94 10.98
N TYR A 84 15.90 9.98 10.77
CA TYR A 84 16.59 9.28 9.68
C TYR A 84 17.55 8.20 10.17
N LEU A 85 17.40 7.83 11.46
CA LEU A 85 18.27 6.84 12.09
C LEU A 85 18.29 5.51 11.32
N GLY A 86 19.48 4.98 11.13
CA GLY A 86 19.69 3.65 10.54
C GLY A 86 19.36 3.53 9.05
N ILE A 87 19.02 4.61 8.36
CA ILE A 87 18.74 4.57 6.93
C ILE A 87 19.96 5.11 6.17
N PRO A 88 20.53 4.35 5.22
CA PRO A 88 21.77 4.71 4.55
C PRO A 88 21.59 5.82 3.50
N ILE A 89 21.09 6.98 3.92
CA ILE A 89 20.82 8.11 3.05
C ILE A 89 22.07 8.94 2.77
N ASN A 90 22.13 9.47 1.57
CA ASN A 90 23.11 10.51 1.22
C ASN A 90 22.56 11.93 1.47
N LEU A 91 23.37 12.94 1.20
CA LEU A 91 22.97 14.34 1.39
C LEU A 91 21.76 14.73 0.57
N ALA A 92 21.63 14.23 -0.67
CA ALA A 92 20.49 14.55 -1.53
C ALA A 92 19.18 14.02 -0.94
N ALA A 93 19.19 12.79 -0.42
CA ALA A 93 18.04 12.22 0.26
C ALA A 93 17.68 12.99 1.53
N ARG A 94 18.69 13.37 2.33
CA ARG A 94 18.51 14.20 3.52
C ARG A 94 17.85 15.54 3.18
N MET A 95 18.37 16.25 2.19
CA MET A 95 17.77 17.52 1.74
C MET A 95 16.32 17.34 1.26
N ARG A 96 16.04 16.24 0.56
CA ARG A 96 14.70 15.92 0.10
C ARG A 96 13.75 15.64 1.28
N GLY A 97 14.22 14.88 2.28
CA GLY A 97 13.48 14.63 3.52
C GLY A 97 13.21 15.91 4.30
N GLU A 98 14.19 16.81 4.37
CA GLU A 98 14.04 18.11 5.07
C GLU A 98 13.07 19.08 4.39
N THR A 99 12.69 18.85 3.14
CA THR A 99 11.62 19.62 2.46
C THR A 99 10.25 18.95 2.55
N TRP A 100 10.17 17.81 3.20
CA TRP A 100 8.93 17.06 3.31
C TRP A 100 7.94 17.70 4.26
N GLU A 101 6.69 17.69 3.86
CA GLU A 101 5.57 18.15 4.67
C GLU A 101 4.45 17.08 4.62
N ALA A 102 4.15 16.47 5.76
CA ALA A 102 3.16 15.39 5.82
C ALA A 102 1.77 15.82 5.33
N SER A 103 1.42 17.08 5.50
CA SER A 103 0.16 17.64 5.02
C SER A 103 0.01 17.65 3.50
N ILE A 104 1.10 17.50 2.74
CA ILE A 104 1.03 17.29 1.28
C ILE A 104 0.22 16.04 0.96
N GLN A 105 0.29 15.01 1.78
CA GLN A 105 -0.47 13.77 1.58
C GLN A 105 -1.97 13.96 1.71
N THR A 106 -2.42 15.06 2.29
CA THR A 106 -3.85 15.42 2.35
C THR A 106 -4.35 16.10 1.08
N LEU A 107 -3.48 16.42 0.14
CA LEU A 107 -3.88 16.95 -1.16
C LEU A 107 -4.55 15.85 -1.99
N TRP A 108 -5.56 16.22 -2.75
CA TRP A 108 -6.37 15.28 -3.53
C TRP A 108 -5.54 14.42 -4.48
N GLU A 109 -4.57 14.98 -5.15
CA GLU A 109 -3.67 14.28 -6.06
C GLU A 109 -2.76 13.26 -5.37
N TRP A 110 -2.64 13.33 -4.03
CA TRP A 110 -1.82 12.42 -3.24
C TRP A 110 -2.63 11.34 -2.53
N GLN A 111 -3.85 11.64 -2.11
CA GLN A 111 -4.65 10.74 -1.28
C GLN A 111 -4.90 9.38 -1.91
N CYS A 112 -5.11 9.33 -3.22
CA CYS A 112 -5.41 8.10 -3.95
C CYS A 112 -4.23 7.52 -4.72
N ARG A 113 -3.00 7.95 -4.44
CA ARG A 113 -1.82 7.32 -5.05
C ARG A 113 -1.64 5.90 -4.52
N PRO A 114 -1.45 4.92 -5.39
CA PRO A 114 -1.10 3.57 -4.95
C PRO A 114 0.24 3.56 -4.23
N HIS A 115 0.38 2.66 -3.28
CA HIS A 115 1.69 2.37 -2.70
C HIS A 115 2.53 1.55 -3.69
N SER A 116 3.83 1.81 -3.71
CA SER A 116 4.77 1.07 -4.56
C SER A 116 5.08 -0.32 -4.00
N ALA A 117 5.67 -1.18 -4.84
CA ALA A 117 5.95 -2.57 -4.51
C ALA A 117 6.80 -2.74 -3.24
N ASP A 118 7.77 -1.87 -3.00
CA ASP A 118 8.61 -1.91 -1.80
C ASP A 118 7.87 -1.55 -0.51
N TYR A 119 6.71 -0.91 -0.62
CA TYR A 119 5.91 -0.53 0.54
C TYR A 119 4.94 -1.64 1.00
N ILE A 120 4.69 -2.65 0.17
CA ILE A 120 3.71 -3.70 0.48
C ILE A 120 4.05 -4.42 1.80
N TRP A 121 5.32 -4.63 2.08
CA TRP A 121 5.81 -5.29 3.29
C TRP A 121 5.86 -4.38 4.52
N ARG A 122 5.49 -3.13 4.36
CA ARG A 122 5.49 -2.12 5.44
C ARG A 122 4.08 -1.68 5.82
N GLY A 123 3.08 -2.13 5.08
CA GLY A 123 1.68 -1.81 5.32
C GLY A 123 1.16 -2.41 6.64
N PRO A 124 0.21 -1.74 7.34
CA PRO A 124 -0.40 -2.26 8.56
C PRO A 124 -1.46 -3.33 8.29
N SER A 125 -1.78 -3.56 7.04
CA SER A 125 -2.83 -4.48 6.61
C SER A 125 -2.25 -5.80 6.11
N PRO A 126 -3.07 -6.85 6.06
CA PRO A 126 -2.66 -8.12 5.50
C PRO A 126 -2.25 -7.97 4.03
N VAL A 127 -1.34 -8.81 3.62
CA VAL A 127 -0.93 -8.99 2.23
C VAL A 127 -1.61 -10.23 1.69
N ARG A 128 -2.29 -10.10 0.56
CA ARG A 128 -2.82 -11.23 -0.18
C ARG A 128 -1.83 -11.67 -1.23
N ILE A 129 -1.53 -12.96 -1.27
CA ILE A 129 -0.68 -13.58 -2.30
C ILE A 129 -1.45 -14.69 -3.00
N TRP A 130 -1.38 -14.74 -4.32
CA TRP A 130 -1.93 -15.83 -5.13
C TRP A 130 -1.05 -16.09 -6.35
N LYS A 131 -1.31 -17.19 -7.04
CA LYS A 131 -0.51 -17.63 -8.17
C LYS A 131 -1.35 -17.81 -9.43
N GLU A 132 -0.73 -17.55 -10.57
CA GLU A 132 -1.20 -18.01 -11.86
C GLU A 132 -0.51 -19.32 -12.22
N VAL A 133 -1.28 -20.26 -12.73
CA VAL A 133 -0.80 -21.59 -13.10
C VAL A 133 -1.19 -21.89 -14.55
N ASP A 134 -0.22 -22.27 -15.34
CA ASP A 134 -0.48 -22.74 -16.70
C ASP A 134 -1.37 -24.00 -16.65
N PRO A 135 -2.51 -24.01 -17.34
CA PRO A 135 -3.47 -25.11 -17.23
C PRO A 135 -2.97 -26.44 -17.81
N VAL A 136 -1.98 -26.42 -18.71
CA VAL A 136 -1.43 -27.59 -19.38
C VAL A 136 -0.20 -28.11 -18.64
N SER A 137 0.80 -27.27 -18.44
CA SER A 137 2.07 -27.68 -17.80
C SER A 137 1.96 -27.72 -16.28
N ARG A 138 0.94 -27.09 -15.68
CA ARG A 138 0.75 -26.94 -14.23
C ARG A 138 1.86 -26.15 -13.54
N GLN A 139 2.69 -25.46 -14.30
CA GLN A 139 3.74 -24.62 -13.76
C GLN A 139 3.19 -23.25 -13.33
N ILE A 140 3.76 -22.69 -12.29
CA ILE A 140 3.45 -21.32 -11.84
C ILE A 140 4.08 -20.36 -12.85
N THR A 141 3.24 -19.56 -13.50
CA THR A 141 3.65 -18.56 -14.48
C THR A 141 3.86 -17.19 -13.88
N ALA A 142 3.13 -16.88 -12.80
CA ALA A 142 3.31 -15.66 -12.03
C ALA A 142 2.83 -15.83 -10.59
N TRP A 143 3.42 -15.05 -9.69
CA TRP A 143 2.88 -14.74 -8.40
C TRP A 143 2.29 -13.34 -8.40
N HIS A 144 1.25 -13.14 -7.61
CA HIS A 144 0.63 -11.84 -7.37
C HIS A 144 0.72 -11.50 -5.90
N ALA A 145 0.90 -10.22 -5.60
CA ALA A 145 0.87 -9.71 -4.24
C ALA A 145 0.09 -8.39 -4.21
N GLU A 146 -0.86 -8.30 -3.30
CA GLU A 146 -1.73 -7.14 -3.14
C GLU A 146 -1.81 -6.71 -1.68
N TRP A 147 -1.91 -5.42 -1.46
CA TRP A 147 -2.12 -4.79 -0.17
C TRP A 147 -3.04 -3.58 -0.36
N LEU A 148 -3.90 -3.27 0.60
CA LEU A 148 -4.99 -2.28 0.54
C LEU A 148 -4.92 -1.19 -0.55
N ARG A 149 -3.84 -0.44 -0.61
CA ARG A 149 -3.64 0.69 -1.53
C ARG A 149 -2.53 0.45 -2.54
N SER A 150 -2.05 -0.78 -2.64
CA SER A 150 -1.16 -1.16 -3.73
C SER A 150 -1.98 -1.51 -4.97
N VAL A 151 -1.33 -1.44 -6.11
CA VAL A 151 -1.84 -2.11 -7.31
C VAL A 151 -1.49 -3.58 -7.22
N ASP A 152 -2.25 -4.45 -7.88
CA ASP A 152 -1.87 -5.84 -8.08
C ASP A 152 -0.45 -5.89 -8.68
N ARG A 153 0.45 -6.52 -7.93
CA ARG A 153 1.83 -6.70 -8.32
C ARG A 153 2.03 -8.09 -8.87
N GLN A 154 2.32 -8.17 -10.16
CA GLN A 154 2.61 -9.42 -10.84
C GLN A 154 4.12 -9.68 -10.86
N ILE A 155 4.52 -10.88 -10.45
CA ILE A 155 5.89 -11.35 -10.41
C ILE A 155 6.02 -12.52 -11.39
N TYR A 156 6.62 -12.30 -12.53
CA TYR A 156 6.72 -13.28 -13.59
C TYR A 156 7.74 -14.38 -13.27
N MET A 157 7.37 -15.64 -13.49
CA MET A 157 8.19 -16.81 -13.20
C MET A 157 8.76 -17.49 -14.45
N ASP A 158 8.56 -16.92 -15.62
CA ASP A 158 8.92 -17.50 -16.92
C ASP A 158 10.32 -17.12 -17.41
N GLY A 159 11.10 -16.42 -16.58
CA GLY A 159 12.47 -16.02 -16.91
C GLY A 159 12.59 -14.90 -17.94
N ARG A 160 11.49 -14.19 -18.24
CA ARG A 160 11.52 -13.07 -19.19
C ARG A 160 12.49 -11.97 -18.76
N PRO A 161 13.15 -11.28 -19.72
CA PRO A 161 14.04 -10.17 -19.40
C PRO A 161 13.26 -8.97 -18.91
N HIS A 162 13.91 -8.15 -18.07
CA HIS A 162 13.37 -6.85 -17.71
C HIS A 162 13.29 -5.93 -18.92
N PRO A 163 12.32 -5.00 -18.96
CA PRO A 163 12.19 -4.02 -20.02
C PRO A 163 13.45 -3.14 -20.17
N SER A 164 13.57 -2.46 -21.29
CA SER A 164 14.63 -1.48 -21.48
C SER A 164 14.50 -0.31 -20.49
N THR A 165 15.59 0.36 -20.18
CA THR A 165 15.61 1.50 -19.24
C THR A 165 14.71 2.67 -19.65
N SER A 166 14.26 2.70 -20.92
CA SER A 166 13.33 3.71 -21.43
C SER A 166 11.84 3.31 -21.30
N ALA A 167 11.56 2.12 -20.80
CA ALA A 167 10.18 1.67 -20.61
C ALA A 167 9.47 2.48 -19.50
N PRO A 168 8.15 2.62 -19.56
CA PRO A 168 7.39 3.35 -18.57
C PRO A 168 7.53 2.77 -17.16
N HIS A 169 7.68 3.63 -16.16
CA HIS A 169 7.69 3.27 -14.75
C HIS A 169 6.27 3.18 -14.19
N THR A 170 6.03 2.21 -13.34
CA THR A 170 4.74 1.99 -12.67
C THR A 170 4.89 1.94 -11.15
N TRP A 171 3.78 1.97 -10.41
CA TRP A 171 3.84 1.83 -8.95
C TRP A 171 4.25 0.42 -8.51
N ALA A 172 3.80 -0.61 -9.23
CA ALA A 172 4.21 -2.00 -8.98
C ALA A 172 5.60 -2.31 -9.53
N GLY A 173 6.13 -1.49 -10.45
CA GLY A 173 7.34 -1.80 -11.20
C GLY A 173 7.14 -2.95 -12.17
N PHE A 174 8.23 -3.58 -12.57
CA PHE A 174 8.29 -4.82 -13.33
C PHE A 174 9.09 -5.84 -12.54
N SER A 175 8.46 -6.96 -12.18
CA SER A 175 9.03 -7.96 -11.27
C SER A 175 9.19 -9.32 -11.96
N THR A 176 10.34 -9.95 -11.75
CA THR A 176 10.59 -11.34 -12.14
C THR A 176 11.06 -12.12 -10.91
N GLY A 177 10.63 -13.37 -10.81
CA GLY A 177 11.01 -14.29 -9.74
C GLY A 177 11.82 -15.47 -10.24
N ARG A 178 12.66 -15.99 -9.35
CA ARG A 178 13.37 -17.26 -9.56
C ARG A 178 13.49 -17.99 -8.23
N TRP A 179 13.45 -19.29 -8.29
CA TRP A 179 13.69 -20.14 -7.12
C TRP A 179 15.18 -20.31 -6.85
N GLU A 180 15.57 -20.19 -5.60
CA GLU A 180 16.89 -20.52 -5.06
C GLU A 180 16.71 -21.50 -3.90
N GLY A 181 16.60 -22.80 -4.23
CA GLY A 181 16.14 -23.79 -3.29
C GLY A 181 14.65 -23.61 -2.98
N ASP A 182 14.33 -23.40 -1.72
CA ASP A 182 12.98 -23.10 -1.20
C ASP A 182 12.70 -21.60 -1.03
N MET A 183 13.66 -20.75 -1.36
CA MET A 183 13.54 -19.29 -1.32
C MET A 183 13.16 -18.75 -2.70
N LEU A 184 12.18 -17.86 -2.74
CA LEU A 184 11.85 -17.10 -3.95
C LEU A 184 12.62 -15.78 -3.95
N THR A 185 13.55 -15.64 -4.89
CA THR A 185 14.26 -14.37 -5.13
C THR A 185 13.55 -13.60 -6.22
N ILE A 186 13.15 -12.36 -5.91
CA ILE A 186 12.40 -11.47 -6.79
C ILE A 186 13.26 -10.24 -7.08
N ARG A 187 13.32 -9.87 -8.35
CA ARG A 187 13.92 -8.61 -8.78
C ARG A 187 12.86 -7.69 -9.36
N THR A 188 12.85 -6.41 -8.94
CA THR A 188 11.93 -5.40 -9.46
C THR A 188 12.69 -4.17 -9.94
N THR A 189 12.29 -3.67 -11.10
CA THR A 189 12.79 -2.44 -11.73
C THR A 189 11.60 -1.59 -12.20
N HIS A 190 11.85 -0.44 -12.80
CA HIS A 190 10.82 0.45 -13.37
C HIS A 190 9.77 0.91 -12.35
N LEU A 191 10.20 1.12 -11.12
CA LEU A 191 9.38 1.73 -10.08
C LEU A 191 9.30 3.24 -10.29
N LYS A 192 8.11 3.84 -10.17
CA LYS A 192 7.99 5.30 -10.04
C LYS A 192 8.69 5.78 -8.79
N GLU A 193 9.16 7.03 -8.77
CA GLU A 193 9.69 7.66 -7.57
C GLU A 193 8.73 7.50 -6.38
N GLY A 194 9.27 7.19 -5.22
CA GLY A 194 8.51 6.92 -4.01
C GLY A 194 9.32 7.27 -2.75
N TYR A 195 9.08 6.54 -1.68
CA TYR A 195 9.73 6.78 -0.39
C TYR A 195 10.25 5.49 0.22
N VAL A 196 11.46 5.51 0.77
CA VAL A 196 11.95 4.44 1.63
C VAL A 196 11.35 4.55 3.02
N ARG A 197 10.97 5.76 3.45
CA ARG A 197 10.33 6.03 4.74
C ARG A 197 9.29 7.15 4.60
N ARG A 198 8.17 7.04 5.32
CA ARG A 198 7.02 7.98 5.21
C ARG A 198 7.25 9.37 5.78
N ASN A 199 8.44 9.70 6.17
CA ASN A 199 8.82 11.04 6.62
C ASN A 199 9.58 11.85 5.54
N GLY A 200 9.41 11.49 4.29
CA GLY A 200 9.95 12.23 3.17
C GLY A 200 11.26 11.70 2.61
N LEU A 201 11.85 10.68 3.23
CA LEU A 201 13.05 10.06 2.67
C LEU A 201 12.74 9.38 1.34
N PRO A 202 13.32 9.86 0.24
CA PRO A 202 12.93 9.43 -1.10
C PRO A 202 13.53 8.08 -1.49
N ARG A 203 12.86 7.43 -2.45
CA ARG A 203 13.40 6.40 -3.31
C ARG A 203 13.25 6.85 -4.75
N SER A 204 14.34 6.84 -5.51
CA SER A 204 14.34 7.27 -6.90
C SER A 204 13.67 6.28 -7.85
N ASP A 205 13.41 6.73 -9.06
CA ASP A 205 12.98 5.87 -10.16
C ASP A 205 14.11 5.00 -10.74
N LYS A 206 15.35 5.21 -10.30
CA LYS A 206 16.53 4.40 -10.66
C LYS A 206 16.75 3.24 -9.70
N ALA A 207 15.99 3.22 -8.60
CA ALA A 207 16.13 2.16 -7.62
C ALA A 207 15.76 0.80 -8.20
N THR A 208 16.46 -0.21 -7.74
CA THR A 208 16.12 -1.62 -7.93
C THR A 208 15.75 -2.24 -6.58
N LEU A 209 14.83 -3.18 -6.62
CA LEU A 209 14.39 -3.91 -5.45
C LEU A 209 14.72 -5.37 -5.64
N THR A 210 15.40 -5.96 -4.66
CA THR A 210 15.58 -7.40 -4.55
C THR A 210 14.85 -7.88 -3.31
N GLU A 211 14.07 -8.94 -3.44
CA GLU A 211 13.35 -9.52 -2.32
C GLU A 211 13.62 -11.00 -2.24
N HIS A 212 13.65 -11.50 -1.01
CA HIS A 212 13.74 -12.92 -0.72
C HIS A 212 12.54 -13.31 0.13
N TRP A 213 11.68 -14.17 -0.43
CA TRP A 213 10.53 -14.70 0.29
C TRP A 213 10.85 -16.11 0.77
N MET A 214 10.73 -16.30 2.05
CA MET A 214 11.01 -17.58 2.74
C MET A 214 9.80 -17.97 3.58
N LEU A 215 9.41 -19.24 3.50
CA LEU A 215 8.28 -19.77 4.26
C LEU A 215 8.77 -20.76 5.30
N HIS A 216 8.46 -20.51 6.55
CA HIS A 216 8.77 -21.36 7.69
C HIS A 216 7.47 -21.72 8.43
N GLY A 217 6.85 -22.85 8.04
CA GLY A 217 5.52 -23.19 8.53
C GLY A 217 4.50 -22.11 8.13
N ASP A 218 3.89 -21.48 9.12
CA ASP A 218 2.87 -20.45 8.94
C ASP A 218 3.46 -19.03 8.90
N VAL A 219 4.79 -18.90 8.88
CA VAL A 219 5.47 -17.61 8.87
C VAL A 219 6.12 -17.38 7.53
N LEU A 220 5.72 -16.29 6.88
CA LEU A 220 6.36 -15.76 5.68
C LEU A 220 7.31 -14.64 6.09
N THR A 221 8.60 -14.83 5.82
CA THR A 221 9.63 -13.80 5.96
C THR A 221 9.92 -13.19 4.60
N ALA A 222 9.79 -11.87 4.49
CA ALA A 222 10.17 -11.10 3.30
C ALA A 222 11.37 -10.21 3.65
N ALA A 223 12.54 -10.56 3.14
CA ALA A 223 13.72 -9.69 3.18
C ALA A 223 13.72 -8.81 1.94
N THR A 224 13.74 -7.51 2.13
CA THR A 224 13.67 -6.50 1.07
C THR A 224 14.98 -5.71 1.03
N ILE A 225 15.60 -5.62 -0.13
CA ILE A 225 16.85 -4.91 -0.39
C ILE A 225 16.55 -3.83 -1.42
N VAL A 226 16.66 -2.57 -1.02
CA VAL A 226 16.52 -1.41 -1.91
C VAL A 226 17.92 -0.90 -2.25
N ASP A 227 18.26 -0.98 -3.53
CA ASP A 227 19.48 -0.38 -4.08
C ASP A 227 19.10 0.86 -4.89
N ASP A 228 19.50 2.03 -4.39
CA ASP A 228 19.15 3.32 -5.00
C ASP A 228 20.41 4.17 -5.21
N PRO A 229 20.94 4.24 -6.42
CA PRO A 229 22.17 4.97 -6.71
C PRO A 229 22.03 6.50 -6.58
N VAL A 230 20.81 7.01 -6.46
CA VAL A 230 20.55 8.46 -6.36
C VAL A 230 20.51 8.92 -4.91
N TYR A 231 19.89 8.14 -4.03
CA TYR A 231 19.56 8.60 -2.69
C TYR A 231 20.21 7.80 -1.55
N LEU A 232 20.71 6.60 -1.83
CA LEU A 232 21.35 5.76 -0.82
C LEU A 232 22.85 5.69 -1.01
N THR A 233 23.59 5.56 0.10
CA THR A 233 25.04 5.35 0.13
C THR A 233 25.40 3.87 0.05
N GLU A 234 24.48 3.01 0.45
CA GLU A 234 24.58 1.55 0.43
C GLU A 234 23.16 0.95 0.34
N PRO A 235 23.00 -0.33 0.01
CA PRO A 235 21.69 -0.95 -0.04
C PRO A 235 20.97 -0.89 1.31
N PHE A 236 19.69 -0.51 1.29
CA PHE A 236 18.83 -0.50 2.46
C PHE A 236 18.12 -1.84 2.58
N ILE A 237 18.38 -2.57 3.65
CA ILE A 237 17.88 -3.91 3.88
C ILE A 237 16.86 -3.89 5.02
N ARG A 238 15.73 -4.55 4.80
CA ARG A 238 14.68 -4.75 5.80
C ARG A 238 14.15 -6.16 5.73
N THR A 239 13.76 -6.68 6.90
CA THR A 239 13.09 -7.96 7.01
C THR A 239 11.76 -7.75 7.70
N THR A 240 10.72 -8.38 7.19
CA THR A 240 9.36 -8.31 7.74
C THR A 240 8.77 -9.70 7.79
N ASP A 241 8.15 -10.04 8.91
CA ASP A 241 7.49 -11.32 9.10
C ASP A 241 5.98 -11.16 9.06
N TYR A 242 5.33 -12.15 8.48
CA TYR A 242 3.88 -12.27 8.38
C TYR A 242 3.44 -13.65 8.83
N GLU A 243 2.29 -13.74 9.46
CA GLU A 243 1.64 -15.01 9.79
C GLU A 243 0.48 -15.27 8.84
N LEU A 244 0.32 -16.52 8.42
CA LEU A 244 -0.84 -16.91 7.64
C LEU A 244 -2.10 -16.79 8.50
N ASP A 245 -3.06 -15.98 8.03
CA ASP A 245 -4.32 -15.77 8.71
C ASP A 245 -5.48 -16.31 7.86
N LEU A 246 -6.04 -17.44 8.29
CA LEU A 246 -7.15 -18.07 7.60
C LEU A 246 -8.50 -17.34 7.81
N HIS A 247 -8.56 -16.41 8.76
CA HIS A 247 -9.77 -15.67 9.11
C HIS A 247 -9.80 -14.26 8.57
N GLN A 248 -8.66 -13.77 8.09
CA GLN A 248 -8.53 -12.41 7.57
C GLN A 248 -8.64 -12.40 6.05
N GLN A 249 -9.26 -11.36 5.54
CA GLN A 249 -9.35 -11.12 4.11
C GLN A 249 -8.84 -9.72 3.82
N ASN A 250 -8.17 -9.56 2.69
CA ASN A 250 -7.79 -8.26 2.17
C ASN A 250 -8.98 -7.68 1.38
N PRO A 251 -9.80 -6.80 1.97
CA PRO A 251 -10.99 -6.30 1.31
C PRO A 251 -10.60 -5.35 0.18
N PRO A 252 -11.44 -5.20 -0.85
CA PRO A 252 -11.31 -4.11 -1.79
C PRO A 252 -11.24 -2.77 -1.05
N TYR A 253 -10.27 -1.95 -1.37
CA TYR A 253 -10.10 -0.62 -0.76
C TYR A 253 -10.36 0.47 -1.81
N PRO A 254 -11.63 0.83 -2.05
CA PRO A 254 -11.95 1.93 -2.94
C PRO A 254 -11.41 3.23 -2.35
N CYS A 255 -10.54 3.91 -3.08
CA CYS A 255 -10.04 5.18 -2.62
C CYS A 255 -11.11 6.26 -2.79
N GLN A 256 -11.41 6.95 -1.70
CA GLN A 256 -12.21 8.16 -1.70
C GLN A 256 -11.35 9.31 -1.21
N VAL A 257 -11.39 10.42 -1.95
CA VAL A 257 -10.74 11.66 -1.53
C VAL A 257 -11.57 12.29 -0.43
N VAL A 258 -10.94 12.54 0.71
CA VAL A 258 -11.57 13.20 1.87
C VAL A 258 -10.78 14.43 2.27
N GLU A 259 -11.45 15.43 2.80
CA GLU A 259 -10.81 16.58 3.43
C GLU A 259 -10.41 16.21 4.86
N GLU A 260 -9.12 15.94 5.07
CA GLU A 260 -8.60 15.47 6.36
C GLU A 260 -8.16 16.63 7.26
N VAL A 261 -7.84 17.77 6.67
CA VAL A 261 -7.34 18.94 7.38
C VAL A 261 -8.11 20.16 6.93
N ASP A 262 -8.83 20.80 7.85
CA ASP A 262 -9.50 22.07 7.59
C ASP A 262 -8.47 23.18 7.37
N ARG A 263 -8.49 23.77 6.19
CA ARG A 263 -7.56 24.82 5.78
C ARG A 263 -8.17 25.68 4.68
N PRO A 264 -7.71 26.94 4.53
CA PRO A 264 -8.13 27.78 3.42
C PRO A 264 -7.85 27.12 2.07
N THR A 265 -8.78 27.23 1.15
CA THR A 265 -8.63 26.70 -0.22
C THR A 265 -7.36 27.22 -0.87
N GLY A 266 -6.61 26.35 -1.52
CA GLY A 266 -5.34 26.69 -2.17
C GLY A 266 -4.15 26.85 -1.25
N THR A 267 -4.32 26.63 0.06
CA THR A 267 -3.22 26.68 1.02
C THR A 267 -2.59 25.30 1.13
N VAL A 268 -1.28 25.22 0.95
CA VAL A 268 -0.48 24.01 1.24
C VAL A 268 0.36 24.34 2.48
N PRO A 269 0.05 23.76 3.65
CA PRO A 269 0.88 23.96 4.82
C PRO A 269 2.30 23.44 4.56
N HIS A 270 3.30 24.21 4.96
CA HIS A 270 4.70 23.79 4.92
C HIS A 270 5.48 24.42 6.05
N LYS A 271 6.56 23.76 6.42
CA LYS A 271 7.52 24.26 7.41
C LYS A 271 8.79 24.66 6.70
N LEU A 272 9.34 25.79 7.09
CA LEU A 272 10.58 26.30 6.55
C LEU A 272 11.77 25.89 7.42
N PRO A 273 12.96 25.70 6.84
CA PRO A 273 14.18 25.44 7.63
C PRO A 273 14.48 26.52 8.69
N SER A 274 13.94 27.72 8.52
CA SER A 274 14.04 28.82 9.49
C SER A 274 13.10 28.70 10.69
N ASP A 275 12.12 27.80 10.65
CA ASP A 275 11.18 27.62 11.75
C ASP A 275 11.87 27.03 12.97
N ALA A 276 11.60 27.57 14.16
CA ALA A 276 12.31 27.24 15.40
C ALA A 276 12.28 25.75 15.79
N ASN A 277 11.28 25.02 15.33
CA ASN A 277 11.10 23.58 15.60
C ASN A 277 11.18 22.74 14.35
N PHE A 278 11.79 23.24 13.27
CA PHE A 278 11.91 22.54 12.03
C PHE A 278 12.62 21.18 12.22
N GLU A 279 11.85 20.11 12.05
CA GLU A 279 12.31 18.72 12.14
C GLU A 279 13.16 18.36 13.37
N THR A 280 12.95 19.03 14.49
CA THR A 280 13.71 18.77 15.73
C THR A 280 12.90 18.01 16.77
N GLY A 281 11.63 17.71 16.51
CA GLY A 281 10.71 17.08 17.45
C GLY A 281 11.21 15.73 17.94
N PHE A 282 11.62 14.87 17.00
CA PHE A 282 12.17 13.56 17.30
C PHE A 282 13.44 13.65 18.18
N ALA A 283 14.41 14.44 17.77
CA ALA A 283 15.67 14.61 18.49
C ALA A 283 15.43 15.12 19.93
N LYS A 284 14.57 16.13 20.10
CA LYS A 284 14.21 16.69 21.42
C LYS A 284 13.53 15.65 22.30
N ARG A 285 12.57 14.92 21.77
CA ARG A 285 11.83 13.89 22.53
C ARG A 285 12.74 12.74 22.98
N CYS A 286 13.68 12.35 22.13
CA CYS A 286 14.64 11.28 22.42
C CYS A 286 15.88 11.75 23.19
N GLY A 287 16.04 13.04 23.41
CA GLY A 287 17.22 13.58 24.09
C GLY A 287 18.53 13.35 23.33
N ILE A 288 18.47 13.29 22.00
CA ILE A 288 19.63 13.09 21.13
C ILE A 288 19.93 14.37 20.32
N PRO A 289 21.18 14.57 19.87
CA PRO A 289 21.50 15.68 18.99
C PRO A 289 20.73 15.59 17.67
N VAL A 290 20.31 16.73 17.11
CA VAL A 290 19.60 16.79 15.82
C VAL A 290 20.43 16.14 14.70
N GLU A 291 21.74 16.40 14.70
CA GLU A 291 22.64 15.80 13.71
C GLU A 291 22.73 14.25 13.83
N ALA A 292 22.59 13.74 15.07
CA ALA A 292 22.50 12.30 15.29
C ALA A 292 21.17 11.72 14.76
N ALA A 293 20.05 12.42 15.05
CA ALA A 293 18.74 12.00 14.54
C ALA A 293 18.71 11.90 13.00
N LYS A 294 19.46 12.75 12.33
CA LYS A 294 19.57 12.84 10.86
C LYS A 294 20.80 12.12 10.28
N GLY A 295 21.55 11.41 11.11
CA GLY A 295 22.86 10.85 10.76
C GLY A 295 22.84 9.63 9.82
N GLY A 296 21.67 9.07 9.55
CA GLY A 296 21.54 7.97 8.60
C GLY A 296 22.27 6.69 9.04
N ALA A 297 22.95 6.01 8.11
CA ALA A 297 23.63 4.73 8.34
C ALA A 297 24.68 4.79 9.45
N ASP A 298 25.44 5.87 9.56
CA ASP A 298 26.49 6.01 10.57
C ASP A 298 25.97 5.78 12.00
N THR A 299 24.69 6.08 12.24
CA THR A 299 24.07 5.92 13.55
C THR A 299 23.84 4.47 13.96
N MET A 300 23.98 3.53 13.06
CA MET A 300 23.88 2.09 13.34
C MET A 300 25.15 1.52 13.95
N TYR A 301 26.30 2.16 13.76
CA TYR A 301 27.58 1.65 14.22
C TYR A 301 27.80 1.90 15.72
N PRO A 302 28.37 0.92 16.46
CA PRO A 302 28.63 1.04 17.90
C PRO A 302 29.45 2.28 18.28
N GLU A 303 30.40 2.65 17.44
CA GLU A 303 31.27 3.81 17.64
C GLU A 303 30.47 5.13 17.66
N TYR A 304 29.43 5.19 16.82
CA TYR A 304 28.55 6.35 16.79
C TYR A 304 27.64 6.37 18.03
N LYS A 305 27.09 5.21 18.40
CA LYS A 305 26.24 5.07 19.59
C LYS A 305 26.97 5.47 20.87
N SER A 306 28.25 5.13 20.99
CA SER A 306 29.07 5.52 22.17
C SER A 306 29.23 7.03 22.34
N ARG A 307 29.06 7.80 21.26
CA ARG A 307 29.17 9.27 21.24
C ARG A 307 27.83 9.98 21.37
N MET A 308 26.72 9.26 21.24
CA MET A 308 25.40 9.86 21.39
C MET A 308 25.02 9.99 22.87
N PRO A 309 24.81 11.21 23.41
CA PRO A 309 24.09 11.36 24.67
C PRO A 309 22.63 10.97 24.45
N GLY A 310 22.10 10.12 25.30
CA GLY A 310 20.75 9.56 25.14
C GLY A 310 20.71 8.27 24.32
N SER A 311 19.60 7.58 24.33
CA SER A 311 19.42 6.34 23.56
C SER A 311 18.07 6.38 22.84
N PRO A 312 18.02 6.11 21.53
CA PRO A 312 16.74 5.93 20.82
C PRO A 312 15.84 4.87 21.46
N ALA A 313 16.44 3.86 22.11
CA ALA A 313 15.69 2.81 22.83
C ALA A 313 14.91 3.35 24.04
N THR A 314 15.26 4.51 24.56
CA THR A 314 14.52 5.19 25.64
C THR A 314 13.53 6.23 25.13
N CYS A 315 13.41 6.38 23.82
CA CYS A 315 12.39 7.21 23.21
C CYS A 315 11.00 6.69 23.56
N VAL A 316 10.34 7.38 24.47
CA VAL A 316 8.93 7.12 24.75
C VAL A 316 8.14 7.55 23.50
N ALA A 317 7.28 6.68 22.99
CA ALA A 317 6.36 7.06 21.93
C ALA A 317 5.66 8.36 22.31
N ALA A 318 5.53 9.28 21.35
CA ALA A 318 4.79 10.51 21.58
C ALA A 318 3.42 10.15 22.19
N PRO A 319 2.96 10.85 23.24
CA PRO A 319 1.61 10.63 23.74
C PRO A 319 0.64 10.91 22.59
N ARG A 320 -0.27 9.98 22.37
CA ARG A 320 -1.33 10.05 21.35
C ARG A 320 -2.34 11.13 21.69
#